data_4a7e6ad36e55f85d56e2eb6336dd524c
#
_entry.id   4a7e6ad36e55f85d56e2eb6336dd524c
#
_cell.length_a   1.000
_cell.length_b   1.000
_cell.length_c   1.000
_cell.angle_alpha   90.00
_cell.angle_beta   90.00
_cell.angle_gamma   90.00
#
_symmetry.space_group_name_H-M   'P 1'
#
loop_
_entity.id
_entity.type
_entity.pdbx_description
1 polymer ?
#
loop_
_entity_poly.entity_id
_entity_poly.type
_entity_poly.pdbx_seq_one_letter_code
_entity_poly.pdbx_strand_id
1 'polypeptide(L)'
;MGIQKLSKDVILVDLPHDGSKRSDELKKLNETVGNAGNCDVIIDFSLVEIVNSWNISNLLILRDLLQKAGRQLILCGITTVTKCIFVVAGLSEVFTFADNRSAALKIIQNSKSSVSARS
;
A
#
# COMPACT_ATOMS: atom_id res chain seq x y z
N MET A 1 3.21 -0.07 -15.79
CA MET A 1 2.70 0.11 -14.44
C MET A 1 1.22 -0.13 -14.43
N GLY A 2 0.72 -0.71 -13.44
CA GLY A 2 -0.68 -0.88 -13.49
C GLY A 2 -1.33 -1.10 -12.15
N ILE A 3 -2.61 -0.89 -12.15
CA ILE A 3 -3.48 -1.28 -11.06
C ILE A 3 -4.14 -2.57 -11.51
N GLN A 4 -3.93 -3.64 -10.73
CA GLN A 4 -4.51 -4.94 -10.99
C GLN A 4 -5.52 -5.28 -9.92
N LYS A 5 -6.64 -5.83 -10.33
CA LYS A 5 -7.63 -6.32 -9.37
C LYS A 5 -7.30 -7.78 -9.08
N LEU A 6 -6.87 -8.07 -7.85
CA LEU A 6 -6.53 -9.43 -7.44
C LEU A 6 -7.75 -10.24 -7.04
N SER A 7 -8.75 -9.56 -6.51
CA SER A 7 -10.03 -10.17 -6.17
C SER A 7 -11.09 -9.08 -6.15
N LYS A 8 -12.30 -9.43 -5.75
CA LYS A 8 -13.43 -8.52 -5.71
C LYS A 8 -13.13 -7.26 -4.90
N ASP A 9 -12.33 -7.39 -3.84
CA ASP A 9 -12.10 -6.30 -2.88
C ASP A 9 -10.63 -6.05 -2.56
N VAL A 10 -9.72 -6.52 -3.43
CA VAL A 10 -8.27 -6.29 -3.26
C VAL A 10 -7.68 -5.84 -4.59
N ILE A 11 -6.97 -4.72 -4.56
CA ILE A 11 -6.23 -4.23 -5.71
C ILE A 11 -4.74 -4.22 -5.43
N LEU A 12 -3.96 -4.47 -6.48
CA LEU A 12 -2.49 -4.43 -6.44
C LEU A 12 -2.03 -3.27 -7.31
N VAL A 13 -1.14 -2.45 -6.78
CA VAL A 13 -0.56 -1.33 -7.50
C VAL A 13 0.94 -1.54 -7.63
N ASP A 14 1.43 -1.58 -8.87
CA ASP A 14 2.86 -1.61 -9.16
C ASP A 14 3.33 -0.17 -9.33
N LEU A 15 4.20 0.29 -8.45
CA LEU A 15 4.74 1.63 -8.58
C LEU A 15 5.87 1.65 -9.61
N PRO A 16 5.89 2.65 -10.50
CA PRO A 16 6.91 2.73 -11.53
C PRO A 16 8.26 3.18 -10.94
N HIS A 17 9.31 2.85 -11.66
CA HIS A 17 10.68 3.26 -11.31
C HIS A 17 10.84 4.78 -11.39
N ASP A 18 10.20 5.41 -12.35
CA ASP A 18 10.28 6.87 -12.56
C ASP A 18 9.55 7.61 -11.43
N GLY A 19 10.29 8.45 -10.70
CA GLY A 19 9.76 9.16 -9.54
C GLY A 19 8.59 10.10 -9.85
N SER A 20 8.60 10.75 -11.00
CA SER A 20 7.52 11.66 -11.38
C SER A 20 6.23 10.89 -11.68
N LYS A 21 6.36 9.77 -12.39
CA LYS A 21 5.21 8.91 -12.67
C LYS A 21 4.66 8.29 -11.39
N ARG A 22 5.55 7.97 -10.46
CA ARG A 22 5.18 7.38 -9.17
C ARG A 22 4.28 8.32 -8.37
N SER A 23 4.64 9.60 -8.32
CA SER A 23 3.83 10.60 -7.62
C SER A 23 2.46 10.75 -8.26
N ASP A 24 2.40 10.80 -9.59
CA ASP A 24 1.13 10.90 -10.32
C ASP A 24 0.25 9.69 -10.07
N GLU A 25 0.83 8.49 -10.05
CA GLU A 25 0.07 7.26 -9.81
C GLU A 25 -0.48 7.21 -8.39
N LEU A 26 0.31 7.60 -7.41
CA LEU A 26 -0.16 7.64 -6.02
C LEU A 26 -1.28 8.66 -5.85
N LYS A 27 -1.18 9.80 -6.52
CA LYS A 27 -2.22 10.81 -6.48
C LYS A 27 -3.52 10.29 -7.10
N LYS A 28 -3.44 9.64 -8.26
CA LYS A 28 -4.60 9.02 -8.91
C LYS A 28 -5.22 7.95 -8.02
N LEU A 29 -4.38 7.15 -7.38
CA LEU A 29 -4.85 6.11 -6.48
C LEU A 29 -5.61 6.71 -5.30
N ASN A 30 -5.11 7.79 -4.72
CA ASN A 30 -5.78 8.49 -3.63
C ASN A 30 -7.15 8.99 -4.05
N GLU A 31 -7.26 9.54 -5.25
CA GLU A 31 -8.53 10.01 -5.80
C GLU A 31 -9.51 8.85 -6.00
N THR A 32 -9.03 7.75 -6.56
CA THR A 32 -9.84 6.56 -6.81
C THR A 32 -10.36 5.96 -5.50
N VAL A 33 -9.50 5.81 -4.51
CA VAL A 33 -9.88 5.26 -3.21
C VAL A 33 -10.82 6.19 -2.48
N GLY A 34 -10.56 7.49 -2.55
CA GLY A 34 -11.43 8.48 -1.92
C GLY A 34 -12.85 8.45 -2.47
N ASN A 35 -13.02 8.11 -3.73
CA ASN A 35 -14.34 8.05 -4.37
C ASN A 35 -15.02 6.70 -4.21
N ALA A 36 -14.28 5.61 -4.29
CA ALA A 36 -14.83 4.26 -4.27
C ALA A 36 -14.70 3.57 -2.90
N GLY A 37 -13.51 3.60 -2.31
CA GLY A 37 -13.26 3.19 -0.94
C GLY A 37 -13.57 1.75 -0.54
N ASN A 38 -13.74 0.84 -1.48
CA ASN A 38 -14.23 -0.51 -1.16
C ASN A 38 -13.20 -1.62 -1.32
N CYS A 39 -11.92 -1.26 -1.44
CA CYS A 39 -10.87 -2.25 -1.67
C CYS A 39 -9.74 -2.11 -0.69
N ASP A 40 -9.18 -3.24 -0.30
CA ASP A 40 -7.86 -3.27 0.32
C ASP A 40 -6.82 -3.04 -0.77
N VAL A 41 -5.70 -2.44 -0.41
CA VAL A 41 -4.68 -2.04 -1.38
C VAL A 41 -3.34 -2.65 -1.01
N ILE A 42 -2.70 -3.29 -1.98
CA ILE A 42 -1.32 -3.74 -1.88
C ILE A 42 -0.51 -2.89 -2.85
N ILE A 43 0.55 -2.27 -2.36
CA ILE A 43 1.46 -1.49 -3.20
C ILE A 43 2.79 -2.22 -3.28
N ASP A 44 3.21 -2.54 -4.50
CA ASP A 44 4.46 -3.23 -4.76
C ASP A 44 5.55 -2.23 -5.11
N PHE A 45 6.60 -2.22 -4.30
CA PHE A 45 7.75 -1.32 -4.43
C PHE A 45 8.96 -1.99 -5.12
N SER A 46 8.77 -3.14 -5.74
CA SER A 46 9.89 -3.90 -6.31
C SER A 46 10.71 -3.11 -7.32
N LEU A 47 10.09 -2.17 -8.02
CA LEU A 47 10.75 -1.32 -9.01
C LEU A 47 11.26 0.00 -8.42
N VAL A 48 11.04 0.23 -7.13
CA VAL A 48 11.36 1.49 -6.46
C VAL A 48 12.64 1.33 -5.66
N GLU A 49 13.68 2.05 -6.04
CA GLU A 49 14.94 2.01 -5.30
C GLU A 49 14.86 2.83 -4.02
N ILE A 50 14.27 4.01 -4.10
CA ILE A 50 14.18 4.92 -2.98
C ILE A 50 12.92 5.77 -3.10
N VAL A 51 12.29 6.05 -1.96
CA VAL A 51 11.14 6.95 -1.92
C VAL A 51 11.58 8.33 -1.44
N ASN A 52 10.82 9.36 -1.83
CA ASN A 52 11.03 10.72 -1.36
C ASN A 52 9.88 11.13 -0.43
N SER A 53 10.01 12.31 0.17
CA SER A 53 8.99 12.80 1.11
C SER A 53 7.63 13.00 0.46
N TRP A 54 7.59 13.34 -0.83
CA TRP A 54 6.34 13.49 -1.56
C TRP A 54 5.60 12.16 -1.68
N ASN A 55 6.35 11.08 -1.98
CA ASN A 55 5.78 9.74 -2.03
C ASN A 55 5.23 9.33 -0.66
N ILE A 56 5.98 9.60 0.41
CA ILE A 56 5.55 9.27 1.76
C ILE A 56 4.28 10.02 2.14
N SER A 57 4.20 11.31 1.80
CA SER A 57 3.01 12.11 2.06
C SER A 57 1.77 11.51 1.39
N ASN A 58 1.90 11.11 0.13
CA ASN A 58 0.79 10.49 -0.60
C ASN A 58 0.39 9.14 0.01
N LEU A 59 1.36 8.37 0.49
CA LEU A 59 1.08 7.10 1.17
C LEU A 59 0.34 7.31 2.48
N LEU A 60 0.68 8.35 3.22
CA LEU A 60 -0.02 8.69 4.46
C LEU A 60 -1.46 9.10 4.19
N ILE A 61 -1.70 9.85 3.13
CA ILE A 61 -3.06 10.21 2.72
C ILE A 61 -3.85 8.96 2.37
N LEU A 62 -3.27 8.07 1.59
CA LEU A 62 -3.91 6.82 1.18
C LEU A 62 -4.23 5.95 2.41
N ARG A 63 -3.29 5.83 3.34
CA ARG A 63 -3.49 5.08 4.57
C ARG A 63 -4.69 5.61 5.35
N ASP A 64 -4.76 6.93 5.47
CA ASP A 64 -5.86 7.57 6.21
C ASP A 64 -7.22 7.30 5.54
N LEU A 65 -7.28 7.42 4.22
CA LEU A 65 -8.50 7.14 3.46
C LEU A 65 -8.96 5.70 3.65
N LEU A 66 -8.03 4.75 3.55
CA LEU A 66 -8.35 3.33 3.69
C LEU A 66 -8.76 2.99 5.11
N GLN A 67 -8.08 3.55 6.10
CA GLN A 67 -8.40 3.33 7.50
C GLN A 67 -9.83 3.79 7.81
N LYS A 68 -10.21 4.94 7.31
CA LYS A 68 -11.57 5.47 7.49
C LYS A 68 -12.62 4.60 6.83
N ALA A 69 -12.26 3.94 5.75
CA ALA A 69 -13.14 3.02 5.04
C ALA A 69 -13.14 1.60 5.63
N GLY A 70 -12.35 1.35 6.67
CA GLY A 70 -12.21 0.02 7.25
C GLY A 70 -11.39 -0.93 6.38
N ARG A 71 -10.50 -0.41 5.54
CA ARG A 71 -9.70 -1.18 4.61
C ARG A 71 -8.23 -1.16 5.00
N GLN A 72 -7.45 -2.08 4.43
CA GLN A 72 -6.04 -2.25 4.74
C GLN A 72 -5.14 -1.75 3.61
N LEU A 73 -3.98 -1.25 3.99
CA LEU A 73 -2.91 -0.89 3.06
C LEU A 73 -1.68 -1.71 3.44
N ILE A 74 -1.18 -2.49 2.50
CA ILE A 74 0.02 -3.31 2.69
C ILE A 74 1.08 -2.87 1.69
N LEU A 75 2.29 -2.61 2.16
CA LEU A 75 3.43 -2.25 1.31
C LEU A 75 4.35 -3.47 1.21
N CYS A 76 4.68 -3.88 -0.02
CA CYS A 76 5.54 -5.04 -0.21
C CYS A 76 6.68 -4.76 -1.17
N GLY A 77 7.69 -5.63 -1.16
CA GLY A 77 8.83 -5.51 -2.05
C GLY A 77 9.74 -4.33 -1.76
N ILE A 78 9.74 -3.81 -0.55
CA ILE A 78 10.50 -2.62 -0.17
C ILE A 78 11.97 -2.99 0.03
N THR A 79 12.88 -2.18 -0.56
CA THR A 79 14.31 -2.36 -0.37
C THR A 79 14.71 -2.01 1.07
N THR A 80 15.88 -2.51 1.48
CA THR A 80 16.44 -2.18 2.80
C THR A 80 16.62 -0.67 2.97
N VAL A 81 17.07 0.02 1.93
CA VAL A 81 17.26 1.48 1.97
C VAL A 81 15.93 2.19 2.23
N THR A 82 14.90 1.83 1.49
CA THR A 82 13.58 2.43 1.67
C THR A 82 13.01 2.11 3.05
N LYS A 83 13.21 0.88 3.53
CA LYS A 83 12.77 0.50 4.88
C LYS A 83 13.44 1.37 5.95
N CYS A 84 14.73 1.66 5.80
CA CYS A 84 15.46 2.54 6.72
C CYS A 84 14.88 3.95 6.72
N ILE A 85 14.44 4.45 5.57
CA ILE A 85 13.80 5.76 5.49
C ILE A 85 12.53 5.79 6.34
N PHE A 86 11.70 4.76 6.25
CA PHE A 86 10.49 4.66 7.06
C PHE A 86 10.82 4.59 8.56
N VAL A 87 11.85 3.83 8.93
CA VAL A 87 12.27 3.71 10.32
C VAL A 87 12.73 5.07 10.86
N VAL A 88 13.60 5.76 10.12
CA VAL A 88 14.13 7.06 10.54
C VAL A 88 13.03 8.10 10.65
N ALA A 89 12.05 8.04 9.76
CA ALA A 89 10.91 8.96 9.80
C ALA A 89 9.88 8.61 10.88
N GLY A 90 10.08 7.53 11.63
CA GLY A 90 9.15 7.10 12.67
C GLY A 90 7.89 6.46 12.13
N LEU A 91 7.93 5.95 10.91
CA LEU A 91 6.76 5.42 10.22
C LEU A 91 6.74 3.89 10.12
N SER A 92 7.73 3.21 10.69
CA SER A 92 7.82 1.75 10.56
C SER A 92 6.63 1.01 11.17
N GLU A 93 5.94 1.60 12.12
CA GLU A 93 4.75 1.01 12.74
C GLU A 93 3.45 1.59 12.19
N VAL A 94 3.55 2.66 11.38
CA VAL A 94 2.40 3.31 10.78
C VAL A 94 1.87 2.48 9.59
N PHE A 95 2.78 1.85 8.86
CA PHE A 95 2.44 1.03 7.70
C PHE A 95 2.64 -0.45 8.00
N THR A 96 1.91 -1.30 7.32
CA THR A 96 2.09 -2.75 7.37
C THR A 96 2.94 -3.16 6.17
N PHE A 97 4.00 -3.91 6.43
CA PHE A 97 4.95 -4.34 5.41
C PHE A 97 4.88 -5.85 5.19
N ALA A 98 5.14 -6.27 3.97
CA ALA A 98 5.25 -7.67 3.60
C ALA A 98 6.44 -7.87 2.67
N ASP A 99 6.98 -9.08 2.61
CA ASP A 99 8.14 -9.38 1.77
C ASP A 99 7.82 -9.29 0.29
N ASN A 100 6.63 -9.77 -0.09
CA ASN A 100 6.21 -9.83 -1.49
C ASN A 100 4.69 -9.82 -1.58
N ARG A 101 4.18 -9.85 -2.81
CA ARG A 101 2.74 -9.82 -3.09
C ARG A 101 1.97 -10.94 -2.41
N SER A 102 2.52 -12.15 -2.44
CA SER A 102 1.88 -13.32 -1.84
C SER A 102 1.74 -13.14 -0.33
N ALA A 103 2.80 -12.68 0.33
CA ALA A 103 2.77 -12.42 1.76
C ALA A 103 1.77 -11.31 2.10
N ALA A 104 1.71 -10.26 1.28
CA ALA A 104 0.76 -9.17 1.48
C ALA A 104 -0.68 -9.67 1.37
N LEU A 105 -0.97 -10.48 0.37
CA LEU A 105 -2.30 -11.04 0.19
C LEU A 105 -2.70 -11.93 1.37
N LYS A 106 -1.77 -12.72 1.89
CA LYS A 106 -2.02 -13.55 3.06
C LYS A 106 -2.36 -12.72 4.29
N ILE A 107 -1.69 -11.59 4.49
CA ILE A 107 -1.98 -10.71 5.61
C ILE A 107 -3.43 -10.24 5.54
N ILE A 108 -3.87 -9.81 4.37
CA ILE A 108 -5.25 -9.36 4.16
C ILE A 108 -6.23 -10.50 4.41
N GLN A 109 -6.00 -11.68 3.83
CA GLN A 109 -6.87 -12.83 3.97
C GLN A 109 -6.94 -13.34 5.41
N ASN A 110 -5.81 -13.39 6.09
CA ASN A 110 -5.76 -13.85 7.49
C ASN A 110 -6.49 -12.89 8.41
N SER A 111 -6.38 -11.60 8.16
CA SER A 111 -7.10 -10.59 8.93
C SER A 111 -8.61 -10.76 8.81
N LYS A 112 -9.10 -11.01 7.59
CA LYS A 112 -10.52 -11.25 7.34
C LYS A 112 -10.98 -12.55 7.99
N SER A 113 -10.17 -13.61 7.87
CA SER A 113 -10.49 -14.91 8.50
C SER A 113 -10.56 -14.79 10.01
N SER A 114 -9.63 -14.07 10.62
CA SER A 114 -9.61 -13.85 12.06
C SER A 114 -10.87 -13.14 12.54
N VAL A 115 -11.29 -12.12 11.81
CA VAL A 115 -12.52 -11.39 12.12
C VAL A 115 -13.73 -12.31 11.99
N SER A 116 -13.80 -13.10 10.92
CA SER A 116 -14.88 -14.05 10.70
C SER A 116 -14.94 -15.10 11.80
N ALA A 117 -13.78 -15.61 12.22
CA ALA A 117 -13.69 -16.65 13.23
C ALA A 117 -14.17 -16.18 14.60
N ARG A 118 -14.10 -14.90 14.86
CA ARG A 118 -14.50 -14.31 16.15
C ARG A 118 -15.96 -13.89 16.19
N SER A 119 -16.53 -13.74 15.04
CA SER A 119 -17.94 -13.35 14.97
C SER A 119 -18.84 -14.57 14.99
#